data_641b235ffa98729ae292f7e14cda5a26
#
_entry.id   641b235ffa98729ae292f7e14cda5a26
#
_cell.length_a   1.000
_cell.length_b   1.000
_cell.length_c   1.000
_cell.angle_alpha   90.00
_cell.angle_beta   90.00
_cell.angle_gamma   90.00
#
_symmetry.space_group_name_H-M   'P 1'
#
loop_
_entity.id
_entity.type
_entity.pdbx_description
1 polymer ?
#
loop_
_entity_poly.entity_id
_entity_poly.type
_entity_poly.pdbx_seq_one_letter_code
_entity_poly.pdbx_strand_id
1 'polypeptide(L)'
;GFEELCAQLARSEIPDNARFVRKAPPDAGVECYATFPDGSEWGWQAKYFNTLDSSQWAQLDDSVKTALKKHPRLVRYYVCVPLDLPDARRPDQKSARQKWEEHVVKWKRWAAETGMSVDFVWWGSHELLTRLTCPEHSGRVRYFFDVKRFDRPWFEARLDEALKTAGPRYTPEIHVDLPIAFEFDAFGRTERFFDHLKARARGLRKELRSFRYMNSQDASAAEEASDIIASVSQITTLTEQLLVKLGEIEPEPVGKLPLREITSQADQIVKVAEDFEQILVRHEQVFDSQEGNSDKSKTRSAYRENPFRTLRYRLWALQRELRELRESLRHAEHVASSTLLLLTGDAGTGKTHLLCDIAKKRIEESRPTVLLMGQRFVSDEEPWTQALQQLDLRNLSAEEFVGALEAAAQAAGCRALVMIDALNEAAGRRIWPTHLSAFLAYFERSPWIGVVLAVRSSFEEVIIPEEVRNRAVPVRH
;
A
#
# COMPACT_ATOMS: atom_id res chain seq x y z
N GLY A 1 -14.64 -0.62 14.64
CA GLY A 1 -15.46 -1.38 15.58
C GLY A 1 -15.58 -2.85 15.24
N PHE A 2 -16.75 -3.41 15.44
CA PHE A 2 -17.00 -4.86 15.29
C PHE A 2 -16.70 -5.40 13.88
N GLU A 3 -17.10 -4.68 12.84
CA GLU A 3 -16.82 -5.03 11.44
C GLU A 3 -15.31 -5.14 11.17
N GLU A 4 -14.54 -4.19 11.73
CA GLU A 4 -13.08 -4.18 11.61
C GLU A 4 -12.45 -5.39 12.33
N LEU A 5 -12.91 -5.69 13.54
CA LEU A 5 -12.46 -6.86 14.29
C LEU A 5 -12.70 -8.15 13.49
N CYS A 6 -13.92 -8.34 12.97
CA CYS A 6 -14.27 -9.50 12.17
C CYS A 6 -13.42 -9.59 10.88
N ALA A 7 -13.16 -8.47 10.22
CA ALA A 7 -12.31 -8.44 9.03
C ALA A 7 -10.86 -8.82 9.35
N GLN A 8 -10.29 -8.36 10.47
CA GLN A 8 -8.94 -8.72 10.90
C GLN A 8 -8.83 -10.19 11.30
N LEU A 9 -9.85 -10.74 11.97
CA LEU A 9 -9.91 -12.18 12.29
C LEU A 9 -10.06 -13.02 11.02
N ALA A 10 -10.92 -12.61 10.07
CA ALA A 10 -11.05 -13.27 8.79
C ALA A 10 -9.71 -13.30 8.03
N ARG A 11 -9.00 -12.18 8.00
CA ARG A 11 -7.71 -12.08 7.32
C ARG A 11 -6.67 -13.04 7.89
N SER A 12 -6.65 -13.25 9.21
CA SER A 12 -5.67 -14.15 9.84
C SER A 12 -5.92 -15.65 9.55
N GLU A 13 -7.11 -16.01 9.06
CA GLU A 13 -7.45 -17.40 8.69
C GLU A 13 -7.21 -17.72 7.22
N ILE A 14 -6.84 -16.71 6.42
CA ILE A 14 -6.67 -16.88 4.99
C ILE A 14 -5.21 -17.20 4.67
N PRO A 15 -4.94 -18.20 3.83
CA PRO A 15 -3.59 -18.54 3.43
C PRO A 15 -2.95 -17.43 2.57
N ASP A 16 -1.63 -17.34 2.61
CA ASP A 16 -0.83 -16.28 1.96
C ASP A 16 -1.01 -16.19 0.43
N ASN A 17 -1.47 -17.27 -0.21
CA ASN A 17 -1.70 -17.33 -1.64
C ASN A 17 -3.08 -16.83 -2.08
N ALA A 18 -3.95 -16.48 -1.15
CA ALA A 18 -5.25 -15.88 -1.43
C ALA A 18 -5.21 -14.36 -1.29
N ARG A 19 -5.95 -13.68 -2.13
CA ARG A 19 -6.07 -12.22 -2.08
C ARG A 19 -7.22 -11.83 -1.17
N PHE A 20 -6.92 -11.07 -0.12
CA PHE A 20 -7.93 -10.52 0.78
C PHE A 20 -8.27 -9.07 0.43
N VAL A 21 -9.55 -8.76 0.35
CA VAL A 21 -10.05 -7.41 0.07
C VAL A 21 -11.05 -7.00 1.15
N ARG A 22 -10.81 -5.83 1.76
CA ARG A 22 -11.78 -5.17 2.61
C ARG A 22 -12.52 -4.11 1.81
N LYS A 23 -13.85 -4.02 2.00
CA LYS A 23 -14.68 -3.03 1.32
C LYS A 23 -14.95 -1.83 2.22
N ALA A 24 -14.96 -0.65 1.61
CA ALA A 24 -15.58 0.52 2.21
C ALA A 24 -17.09 0.49 1.97
N PRO A 25 -17.91 1.04 2.87
CA PRO A 25 -19.34 1.19 2.65
C PRO A 25 -19.66 1.98 1.35
N PRO A 26 -20.67 1.55 0.59
CA PRO A 26 -21.55 0.40 0.77
C PRO A 26 -20.88 -0.93 0.40
N ASP A 27 -20.97 -1.91 1.32
CA ASP A 27 -20.24 -3.17 1.33
C ASP A 27 -20.73 -4.24 0.33
N ALA A 28 -21.81 -4.00 -0.35
CA ALA A 28 -22.40 -4.93 -1.34
C ALA A 28 -22.69 -6.34 -0.77
N GLY A 29 -23.06 -6.44 0.51
CA GLY A 29 -23.42 -7.67 1.20
C GLY A 29 -22.24 -8.46 1.76
N VAL A 30 -21.01 -7.94 1.67
CA VAL A 30 -19.81 -8.47 2.33
C VAL A 30 -18.93 -7.33 2.80
N GLU A 31 -18.51 -7.35 4.07
CA GLU A 31 -17.53 -6.39 4.62
C GLU A 31 -16.12 -6.63 4.06
N CYS A 32 -15.79 -7.90 3.90
CA CYS A 32 -14.56 -8.34 3.29
C CYS A 32 -14.73 -9.67 2.57
N TYR A 33 -13.83 -9.97 1.64
CA TYR A 33 -13.79 -11.25 0.93
C TYR A 33 -12.36 -11.65 0.61
N ALA A 34 -12.15 -12.94 0.41
CA ALA A 34 -10.92 -13.50 -0.08
C ALA A 34 -11.15 -14.19 -1.42
N THR A 35 -10.25 -13.97 -2.38
CA THR A 35 -10.22 -14.67 -3.67
C THR A 35 -9.05 -15.64 -3.66
N PHE A 36 -9.31 -16.90 -3.94
CA PHE A 36 -8.33 -17.97 -4.00
C PHE A 36 -7.74 -18.14 -5.42
N PRO A 37 -6.61 -18.86 -5.58
CA PRO A 37 -5.97 -19.06 -6.89
C PRO A 37 -6.86 -19.72 -7.94
N ASP A 38 -7.83 -20.55 -7.53
CA ASP A 38 -8.84 -21.18 -8.41
C ASP A 38 -9.97 -20.22 -8.82
N GLY A 39 -9.91 -18.98 -8.32
CA GLY A 39 -10.91 -17.94 -8.55
C GLY A 39 -12.13 -18.04 -7.63
N SER A 40 -12.23 -19.02 -6.74
CA SER A 40 -13.31 -19.09 -5.74
C SER A 40 -13.22 -17.97 -4.73
N GLU A 41 -14.34 -17.62 -4.11
CA GLU A 41 -14.40 -16.54 -3.12
C GLU A 41 -15.00 -17.01 -1.80
N TRP A 42 -14.44 -16.52 -0.69
CA TRP A 42 -15.08 -16.53 0.62
C TRP A 42 -15.45 -15.11 1.00
N GLY A 43 -16.65 -14.90 1.55
CA GLY A 43 -17.15 -13.60 1.98
C GLY A 43 -17.53 -13.58 3.46
N TRP A 44 -17.32 -12.45 4.12
CA TRP A 44 -17.69 -12.21 5.51
C TRP A 44 -18.59 -10.99 5.59
N GLN A 45 -19.71 -11.15 6.29
CA GLN A 45 -20.63 -10.07 6.65
C GLN A 45 -20.67 -9.97 8.17
N ALA A 46 -20.35 -8.81 8.71
CA ALA A 46 -20.42 -8.54 10.15
C ALA A 46 -21.60 -7.62 10.47
N LYS A 47 -22.40 -8.02 11.46
CA LYS A 47 -23.53 -7.22 11.95
C LYS A 47 -23.50 -7.20 13.48
N TYR A 48 -23.43 -6.00 14.04
CA TYR A 48 -23.51 -5.84 15.50
C TYR A 48 -24.96 -5.79 15.95
N PHE A 49 -25.51 -6.95 16.27
CA PHE A 49 -26.87 -7.10 16.78
C PHE A 49 -26.84 -7.38 18.27
N ASN A 50 -27.79 -6.79 19.01
CA ASN A 50 -28.03 -7.11 20.42
C ASN A 50 -29.07 -8.24 20.60
N THR A 51 -29.90 -8.48 19.57
CA THR A 51 -30.94 -9.52 19.52
C THR A 51 -31.01 -10.11 18.11
N LEU A 52 -31.63 -11.29 17.97
CA LEU A 52 -31.91 -11.94 16.69
C LEU A 52 -33.42 -12.06 16.47
N ASP A 53 -34.05 -10.93 16.21
CA ASP A 53 -35.46 -10.86 15.90
C ASP A 53 -35.73 -10.95 14.38
N SER A 54 -36.98 -10.92 13.96
CA SER A 54 -37.36 -11.03 12.55
C SER A 54 -36.75 -9.94 11.67
N SER A 55 -36.53 -8.75 12.21
CA SER A 55 -35.90 -7.63 11.48
C SER A 55 -34.41 -7.85 11.22
N GLN A 56 -33.67 -8.44 12.17
CA GLN A 56 -32.26 -8.80 12.01
C GLN A 56 -32.10 -9.93 10.98
N TRP A 57 -32.96 -10.94 11.03
CA TRP A 57 -32.98 -12.00 10.02
C TRP A 57 -33.28 -11.46 8.61
N ALA A 58 -34.20 -10.49 8.49
CA ALA A 58 -34.48 -9.84 7.23
C ALA A 58 -33.25 -9.06 6.68
N GLN A 59 -32.51 -8.39 7.55
CA GLN A 59 -31.26 -7.70 7.16
C GLN A 59 -30.19 -8.70 6.68
N LEU A 60 -30.06 -9.86 7.33
CA LEU A 60 -29.15 -10.92 6.88
C LEU A 60 -29.60 -11.48 5.50
N ASP A 61 -30.90 -11.68 5.32
CA ASP A 61 -31.46 -12.10 4.01
C ASP A 61 -31.08 -11.14 2.90
N ASP A 62 -31.20 -9.84 3.13
CA ASP A 62 -30.88 -8.80 2.12
C ASP A 62 -29.38 -8.73 1.86
N SER A 63 -28.55 -8.89 2.88
CA SER A 63 -27.10 -8.99 2.73
C SER A 63 -26.70 -10.19 1.88
N VAL A 64 -27.28 -11.37 2.15
CA VAL A 64 -27.02 -12.61 1.38
C VAL A 64 -27.46 -12.45 -0.07
N LYS A 65 -28.66 -11.92 -0.34
CA LYS A 65 -29.11 -11.66 -1.73
C LYS A 65 -28.16 -10.76 -2.48
N THR A 66 -27.69 -9.71 -1.82
CA THR A 66 -26.75 -8.76 -2.41
C THR A 66 -25.39 -9.42 -2.68
N ALA A 67 -24.89 -10.21 -1.74
CA ALA A 67 -23.64 -10.95 -1.89
C ALA A 67 -23.72 -11.94 -3.07
N LEU A 68 -24.77 -12.76 -3.15
CA LEU A 68 -24.96 -13.73 -4.23
C LEU A 68 -25.01 -13.05 -5.62
N LYS A 69 -25.60 -11.84 -5.69
CA LYS A 69 -25.65 -11.07 -6.95
C LYS A 69 -24.30 -10.46 -7.34
N LYS A 70 -23.50 -10.03 -6.37
CA LYS A 70 -22.26 -9.27 -6.59
C LYS A 70 -21.01 -10.14 -6.60
N HIS A 71 -21.07 -11.32 -6.01
CA HIS A 71 -19.98 -12.29 -5.87
C HIS A 71 -20.35 -13.64 -6.52
N PRO A 72 -20.35 -13.75 -7.87
CA PRO A 72 -20.80 -14.97 -8.57
C PRO A 72 -19.86 -16.17 -8.38
N ARG A 73 -18.68 -15.98 -7.77
CA ARG A 73 -17.71 -17.03 -7.45
C ARG A 73 -17.69 -17.40 -5.97
N LEU A 74 -18.67 -16.91 -5.20
CA LEU A 74 -18.77 -17.15 -3.76
C LEU A 74 -19.08 -18.63 -3.51
N VAL A 75 -18.19 -19.29 -2.75
CA VAL A 75 -18.36 -20.70 -2.34
C VAL A 75 -18.57 -20.83 -0.82
N ARG A 76 -18.21 -19.82 -0.05
CA ARG A 76 -18.41 -19.78 1.41
C ARG A 76 -18.78 -18.39 1.87
N TYR A 77 -19.77 -18.30 2.76
CA TYR A 77 -20.25 -17.03 3.31
C TYR A 77 -20.36 -17.12 4.83
N TYR A 78 -19.61 -16.26 5.49
CA TYR A 78 -19.59 -16.17 6.94
C TYR A 78 -20.51 -15.04 7.43
N VAL A 79 -21.36 -15.37 8.40
CA VAL A 79 -22.21 -14.40 9.09
C VAL A 79 -21.64 -14.20 10.48
N CYS A 80 -21.06 -13.02 10.74
CA CYS A 80 -20.43 -12.65 11.99
C CYS A 80 -21.38 -11.80 12.83
N VAL A 81 -21.82 -12.31 13.96
CA VAL A 81 -22.74 -11.63 14.88
C VAL A 81 -22.29 -11.93 16.32
N PRO A 82 -22.20 -10.93 17.24
CA PRO A 82 -21.73 -11.16 18.60
C PRO A 82 -22.79 -11.85 19.50
N LEU A 83 -23.52 -12.81 18.94
CA LEU A 83 -24.55 -13.59 19.60
C LEU A 83 -24.42 -15.06 19.22
N ASP A 84 -24.63 -15.96 20.17
CA ASP A 84 -24.70 -17.38 19.93
C ASP A 84 -26.10 -17.79 19.44
N LEU A 85 -26.22 -19.02 18.97
CA LEU A 85 -27.47 -19.62 18.52
C LEU A 85 -27.99 -20.61 19.57
N PRO A 86 -28.65 -20.14 20.67
CA PRO A 86 -29.16 -21.01 21.70
C PRO A 86 -30.32 -21.90 21.24
N ASP A 87 -30.46 -23.03 21.86
CA ASP A 87 -31.64 -23.90 21.68
C ASP A 87 -32.89 -23.30 22.33
N ALA A 88 -34.07 -23.78 21.93
CA ALA A 88 -35.33 -23.30 22.48
C ALA A 88 -35.51 -23.76 23.93
N ARG A 89 -35.94 -22.83 24.78
CA ARG A 89 -36.28 -23.13 26.18
C ARG A 89 -37.64 -23.79 26.34
N ARG A 90 -38.52 -23.69 25.34
CA ARG A 90 -39.87 -24.25 25.34
C ARG A 90 -40.10 -25.04 24.07
N PRO A 91 -40.85 -26.17 24.12
CA PRO A 91 -41.10 -27.02 22.96
C PRO A 91 -41.89 -26.35 21.82
N ASP A 92 -42.65 -25.32 22.13
CA ASP A 92 -43.51 -24.56 21.23
C ASP A 92 -42.77 -23.36 20.54
N GLN A 93 -41.52 -23.14 20.91
CA GLN A 93 -40.75 -21.99 20.46
C GLN A 93 -39.59 -22.43 19.56
N LYS A 94 -39.50 -21.86 18.35
CA LYS A 94 -38.32 -22.11 17.49
C LYS A 94 -37.05 -21.52 18.11
N SER A 95 -36.02 -22.33 18.20
CA SER A 95 -34.72 -21.92 18.67
C SER A 95 -34.02 -20.98 17.67
N ALA A 96 -33.02 -20.20 18.13
CA ALA A 96 -32.20 -19.40 17.22
C ALA A 96 -31.44 -20.30 16.22
N ARG A 97 -31.01 -21.50 16.68
CA ARG A 97 -30.35 -22.50 15.80
C ARG A 97 -31.31 -23.01 14.72
N GLN A 98 -32.54 -23.34 15.04
CA GLN A 98 -33.54 -23.79 14.07
C GLN A 98 -33.85 -22.69 13.04
N LYS A 99 -33.94 -21.42 13.48
CA LYS A 99 -34.12 -20.28 12.55
C LYS A 99 -32.92 -20.14 11.63
N TRP A 100 -31.70 -20.25 12.15
CA TRP A 100 -30.49 -20.26 11.33
C TRP A 100 -30.52 -21.34 10.24
N GLU A 101 -30.84 -22.56 10.61
CA GLU A 101 -30.95 -23.70 9.69
C GLU A 101 -31.99 -23.45 8.59
N GLU A 102 -33.17 -22.92 8.95
CA GLU A 102 -34.19 -22.51 7.99
C GLU A 102 -33.69 -21.44 7.00
N HIS A 103 -32.97 -20.43 7.52
CA HIS A 103 -32.36 -19.39 6.65
C HIS A 103 -31.26 -19.96 5.75
N VAL A 104 -30.41 -20.84 6.26
CA VAL A 104 -29.38 -21.52 5.45
C VAL A 104 -30.02 -22.33 4.31
N VAL A 105 -31.09 -23.09 4.59
CA VAL A 105 -31.83 -23.82 3.53
C VAL A 105 -32.37 -22.86 2.47
N LYS A 106 -32.96 -21.75 2.89
CA LYS A 106 -33.46 -20.68 2.03
C LYS A 106 -32.36 -20.06 1.18
N TRP A 107 -31.21 -19.72 1.78
CA TRP A 107 -30.07 -19.10 1.09
C TRP A 107 -29.37 -20.06 0.12
N LYS A 108 -29.24 -21.33 0.48
CA LYS A 108 -28.74 -22.38 -0.43
C LYS A 108 -29.64 -22.53 -1.67
N ARG A 109 -30.96 -22.42 -1.51
CA ARG A 109 -31.88 -22.39 -2.66
C ARG A 109 -31.64 -21.18 -3.54
N TRP A 110 -31.52 -19.96 -2.98
CA TRP A 110 -31.21 -18.76 -3.75
C TRP A 110 -29.88 -18.86 -4.49
N ALA A 111 -28.84 -19.42 -3.87
CA ALA A 111 -27.57 -19.68 -4.53
C ALA A 111 -27.72 -20.64 -5.69
N ALA A 112 -28.47 -21.75 -5.51
CA ALA A 112 -28.72 -22.74 -6.55
C ALA A 112 -29.52 -22.16 -7.75
N GLU A 113 -30.45 -21.23 -7.52
CA GLU A 113 -31.18 -20.51 -8.57
C GLU A 113 -30.24 -19.68 -9.48
N THR A 114 -29.07 -19.30 -9.00
CA THR A 114 -28.00 -18.59 -9.74
C THR A 114 -26.87 -19.51 -10.20
N GLY A 115 -27.01 -20.83 -10.03
CA GLY A 115 -25.98 -21.80 -10.40
C GLY A 115 -24.81 -21.92 -9.43
N MET A 116 -24.94 -21.34 -8.23
CA MET A 116 -23.89 -21.36 -7.20
C MET A 116 -24.16 -22.42 -6.13
N SER A 117 -23.08 -22.95 -5.55
CA SER A 117 -23.10 -23.79 -4.37
C SER A 117 -22.34 -23.07 -3.26
N VAL A 118 -23.05 -22.51 -2.27
CA VAL A 118 -22.47 -21.70 -1.19
C VAL A 118 -22.70 -22.39 0.15
N ASP A 119 -21.62 -22.49 0.94
CA ASP A 119 -21.66 -22.92 2.33
C ASP A 119 -21.81 -21.70 3.24
N PHE A 120 -22.78 -21.73 4.18
CA PHE A 120 -23.04 -20.63 5.10
C PHE A 120 -22.57 -21.01 6.50
N VAL A 121 -21.71 -20.17 7.08
CA VAL A 121 -21.06 -20.42 8.37
C VAL A 121 -21.39 -19.31 9.35
N TRP A 122 -21.73 -19.68 10.58
CA TRP A 122 -21.99 -18.74 11.66
C TRP A 122 -20.73 -18.49 12.50
N TRP A 123 -20.39 -17.23 12.68
CA TRP A 123 -19.40 -16.76 13.64
C TRP A 123 -20.14 -16.00 14.76
N GLY A 124 -20.53 -16.73 15.81
CA GLY A 124 -21.17 -16.19 17.00
C GLY A 124 -20.16 -15.72 18.05
N SER A 125 -20.66 -15.42 19.24
CA SER A 125 -19.81 -15.03 20.38
C SER A 125 -18.75 -16.06 20.69
N HIS A 126 -19.14 -17.34 20.70
CA HIS A 126 -18.22 -18.43 21.03
C HIS A 126 -17.08 -18.55 20.00
N GLU A 127 -17.41 -18.55 18.71
CA GLU A 127 -16.42 -18.65 17.63
C GLU A 127 -15.48 -17.44 17.60
N LEU A 128 -16.00 -16.24 17.87
CA LEU A 128 -15.19 -15.02 17.94
C LEU A 128 -14.27 -15.01 19.17
N LEU A 129 -14.79 -15.41 20.34
CA LEU A 129 -14.00 -15.49 21.56
C LEU A 129 -12.91 -16.56 21.46
N THR A 130 -13.23 -17.73 20.88
CA THR A 130 -12.23 -18.79 20.67
C THR A 130 -11.04 -18.28 19.85
N ARG A 131 -11.30 -17.48 18.82
CA ARG A 131 -10.24 -16.85 18.01
C ARG A 131 -9.44 -15.83 18.82
N LEU A 132 -10.12 -14.94 19.51
CA LEU A 132 -9.50 -13.89 20.32
C LEU A 132 -8.63 -14.41 21.47
N THR A 133 -8.90 -15.61 21.95
CA THR A 133 -8.09 -16.24 23.02
C THR A 133 -6.82 -16.91 22.49
N CYS A 134 -6.63 -17.01 21.18
CA CYS A 134 -5.38 -17.48 20.60
C CYS A 134 -4.24 -16.48 20.88
N PRO A 135 -3.03 -16.94 21.25
CA PRO A 135 -1.92 -16.07 21.60
C PRO A 135 -1.57 -15.03 20.50
N GLU A 136 -1.67 -15.41 19.24
CA GLU A 136 -1.42 -14.52 18.09
C GLU A 136 -2.40 -13.33 18.02
N HIS A 137 -3.51 -13.39 18.72
CA HIS A 137 -4.50 -12.31 18.76
C HIS A 137 -4.42 -11.43 20.01
N SER A 138 -3.46 -11.68 20.91
CA SER A 138 -3.30 -10.90 22.14
C SER A 138 -3.18 -9.40 21.88
N GLY A 139 -2.42 -8.99 20.86
CA GLY A 139 -2.31 -7.60 20.45
C GLY A 139 -3.62 -7.01 19.92
N ARG A 140 -4.43 -7.79 19.15
CA ARG A 140 -5.77 -7.36 18.72
C ARG A 140 -6.71 -7.14 19.92
N VAL A 141 -6.63 -8.02 20.92
CA VAL A 141 -7.39 -7.82 22.18
C VAL A 141 -7.00 -6.49 22.83
N ARG A 142 -5.71 -6.17 22.88
CA ARG A 142 -5.24 -4.86 23.40
C ARG A 142 -5.77 -3.69 22.58
N TYR A 143 -5.74 -3.78 21.26
CA TYR A 143 -6.22 -2.72 20.38
C TYR A 143 -7.73 -2.46 20.47
N PHE A 144 -8.56 -3.54 20.47
CA PHE A 144 -10.01 -3.40 20.42
C PHE A 144 -10.67 -3.22 21.79
N PHE A 145 -10.09 -3.75 22.86
CA PHE A 145 -10.73 -3.84 24.18
C PHE A 145 -10.01 -3.08 25.31
N ASP A 146 -8.73 -2.67 25.09
CA ASP A 146 -8.06 -1.79 26.05
C ASP A 146 -8.58 -0.35 25.93
N VAL A 147 -8.77 0.31 27.07
CA VAL A 147 -9.31 1.66 27.10
C VAL A 147 -8.24 2.66 26.62
N LYS A 148 -8.54 3.37 25.52
CA LYS A 148 -7.78 4.54 25.03
C LYS A 148 -6.30 4.33 24.71
N ARG A 149 -5.95 3.19 24.09
CA ARG A 149 -4.58 2.97 23.59
C ARG A 149 -4.59 2.76 22.08
N PHE A 150 -3.51 3.17 21.41
CA PHE A 150 -3.31 3.06 19.95
C PHE A 150 -4.34 3.83 19.12
N ASP A 151 -5.03 4.82 19.72
CA ASP A 151 -5.84 5.80 19.02
C ASP A 151 -5.02 7.04 18.65
N ARG A 152 -5.58 7.93 17.86
CA ARG A 152 -4.88 9.15 17.44
C ARG A 152 -4.40 10.00 18.62
N PRO A 153 -5.18 10.29 19.67
CA PRO A 153 -4.70 11.03 20.85
C PRO A 153 -3.51 10.37 21.56
N TRP A 154 -3.48 9.04 21.58
CA TRP A 154 -2.33 8.32 22.16
C TRP A 154 -1.07 8.52 21.31
N PHE A 155 -1.15 8.38 19.97
CA PHE A 155 -0.01 8.63 19.07
C PHE A 155 0.47 10.07 19.17
N GLU A 156 -0.43 11.06 19.21
CA GLU A 156 -0.13 12.48 19.40
C GLU A 156 0.65 12.71 20.71
N ALA A 157 0.18 12.15 21.83
CA ALA A 157 0.84 12.28 23.13
C ALA A 157 2.25 11.67 23.14
N ARG A 158 2.43 10.51 22.50
CA ARG A 158 3.77 9.87 22.39
C ARG A 158 4.70 10.66 21.49
N LEU A 159 4.18 11.22 20.41
CA LEU A 159 4.95 12.11 19.55
C LEU A 159 5.41 13.37 20.30
N ASP A 160 4.52 14.02 21.05
CA ASP A 160 4.86 15.22 21.83
C ASP A 160 6.02 14.97 22.80
N GLU A 161 6.08 13.80 23.42
CA GLU A 161 7.19 13.40 24.27
C GLU A 161 8.50 13.20 23.48
N ALA A 162 8.41 12.62 22.30
CA ALA A 162 9.56 12.46 21.41
C ALA A 162 10.07 13.83 20.91
N LEU A 163 9.16 14.74 20.54
CA LEU A 163 9.51 16.10 20.11
C LEU A 163 10.18 16.91 21.21
N LYS A 164 9.68 16.83 22.46
CA LYS A 164 10.34 17.43 23.62
C LYS A 164 11.75 16.87 23.80
N THR A 165 11.94 15.58 23.57
CA THR A 165 13.24 14.93 23.64
C THR A 165 14.17 15.35 22.50
N ALA A 166 13.65 15.55 21.28
CA ALA A 166 14.39 16.09 20.14
C ALA A 166 14.90 17.50 20.41
N GLY A 167 14.11 18.34 21.12
CA GLY A 167 14.46 19.70 21.50
C GLY A 167 14.87 20.57 20.31
N PRO A 168 15.99 21.28 20.38
CA PRO A 168 16.44 22.20 19.31
C PRO A 168 16.75 21.53 17.97
N ARG A 169 16.78 20.19 17.92
CA ARG A 169 16.99 19.44 16.68
C ARG A 169 15.75 19.36 15.78
N TYR A 170 14.60 19.82 16.29
CA TYR A 170 13.37 19.93 15.55
C TYR A 170 12.86 21.37 15.56
N THR A 171 12.81 22.01 14.40
CA THR A 171 12.36 23.38 14.21
C THR A 171 11.32 23.38 13.10
N PRO A 172 10.02 23.24 13.43
CA PRO A 172 8.95 23.05 12.45
C PRO A 172 8.80 24.20 11.45
N GLU A 173 9.30 25.39 11.76
CA GLU A 173 9.26 26.57 10.88
C GLU A 173 10.22 26.47 9.68
N ILE A 174 11.17 25.53 9.71
CA ILE A 174 12.20 25.34 8.66
C ILE A 174 11.86 24.10 7.83
N HIS A 175 10.58 23.79 7.65
CA HIS A 175 10.18 22.64 6.86
C HIS A 175 10.48 22.86 5.37
N VAL A 176 11.16 21.88 4.75
CA VAL A 176 11.38 21.81 3.31
C VAL A 176 10.83 20.46 2.84
N ASP A 177 9.90 20.49 1.89
CA ASP A 177 9.46 19.26 1.23
C ASP A 177 10.64 18.60 0.50
N LEU A 178 11.16 17.55 1.06
CA LEU A 178 12.28 16.80 0.49
C LEU A 178 11.78 15.63 -0.37
N PRO A 179 12.48 15.29 -1.47
CA PRO A 179 12.15 14.10 -2.28
C PRO A 179 12.04 12.81 -1.45
N ILE A 180 12.80 12.72 -0.36
CA ILE A 180 12.78 11.59 0.58
C ILE A 180 11.40 11.37 1.23
N ALA A 181 10.53 12.37 1.31
CA ALA A 181 9.17 12.21 1.83
C ALA A 181 8.35 11.21 0.99
N PHE A 182 8.57 11.18 -0.33
CA PHE A 182 7.92 10.19 -1.21
C PHE A 182 8.40 8.76 -0.91
N GLU A 183 9.66 8.56 -0.54
CA GLU A 183 10.18 7.24 -0.14
C GLU A 183 9.47 6.74 1.13
N PHE A 184 9.18 7.63 2.09
CA PHE A 184 8.40 7.27 3.27
C PHE A 184 6.92 6.98 2.97
N ASP A 185 6.33 7.66 1.99
CA ASP A 185 4.98 7.34 1.51
C ASP A 185 4.95 5.96 0.82
N ALA A 186 5.97 5.64 0.02
CA ALA A 186 6.14 4.32 -0.58
C ALA A 186 6.40 3.23 0.47
N PHE A 187 7.27 3.49 1.45
CA PHE A 187 7.57 2.58 2.54
C PHE A 187 6.35 2.28 3.41
N GLY A 188 5.60 3.33 3.75
CA GLY A 188 4.34 3.22 4.49
C GLY A 188 3.17 2.73 3.65
N ARG A 189 3.34 2.56 2.34
CA ARG A 189 2.28 2.20 1.39
C ARG A 189 1.01 3.01 1.61
N THR A 190 1.19 4.32 1.66
CA THR A 190 0.10 5.26 1.93
C THR A 190 -0.76 5.47 0.68
N GLU A 191 -1.99 5.95 0.86
CA GLU A 191 -2.86 6.34 -0.25
C GLU A 191 -2.17 7.36 -1.18
N ARG A 192 -1.38 8.30 -0.63
CA ARG A 192 -0.60 9.28 -1.39
C ARG A 192 0.38 8.63 -2.36
N PHE A 193 1.03 7.54 -1.96
CA PHE A 193 1.92 6.79 -2.84
C PHE A 193 1.16 6.24 -4.05
N PHE A 194 0.02 5.61 -3.84
CA PHE A 194 -0.79 5.07 -4.93
C PHE A 194 -1.41 6.17 -5.80
N ASP A 195 -1.83 7.27 -5.21
CA ASP A 195 -2.36 8.43 -5.95
C ASP A 195 -1.30 9.10 -6.81
N HIS A 196 -0.04 9.13 -6.34
CA HIS A 196 1.08 9.59 -7.16
C HIS A 196 1.27 8.69 -8.38
N LEU A 197 1.27 7.36 -8.23
CA LEU A 197 1.34 6.43 -9.35
C LEU A 197 0.17 6.61 -10.34
N LYS A 198 -1.05 6.78 -9.84
CA LYS A 198 -2.23 7.08 -10.67
C LYS A 198 -2.11 8.42 -11.40
N ALA A 199 -1.54 9.44 -10.75
CA ALA A 199 -1.30 10.75 -11.38
C ALA A 199 -0.29 10.63 -12.53
N ARG A 200 0.81 9.88 -12.32
CA ARG A 200 1.79 9.58 -13.37
C ARG A 200 1.16 8.80 -14.54
N ALA A 201 0.34 7.81 -14.25
CA ALA A 201 -0.40 7.07 -15.29
C ALA A 201 -1.35 7.98 -16.08
N ARG A 202 -2.00 8.98 -15.44
CA ARG A 202 -2.85 9.97 -16.14
C ARG A 202 -2.02 10.88 -17.05
N GLY A 203 -0.87 11.37 -16.58
CA GLY A 203 0.10 12.16 -17.38
C GLY A 203 0.54 11.40 -18.63
N LEU A 204 1.02 10.17 -18.43
CA LEU A 204 1.47 9.30 -19.50
C LEU A 204 0.35 9.01 -20.54
N ARG A 205 -0.87 8.77 -20.08
CA ARG A 205 -2.04 8.56 -20.96
C ARG A 205 -2.36 9.79 -21.81
N LYS A 206 -2.20 10.99 -21.24
CA LYS A 206 -2.38 12.26 -21.95
C LYS A 206 -1.37 12.41 -23.07
N GLU A 207 -0.07 12.22 -22.77
CA GLU A 207 1.00 12.37 -23.76
C GLU A 207 0.93 11.25 -24.82
N LEU A 208 0.54 10.04 -24.47
CA LEU A 208 0.31 8.96 -25.44
C LEU A 208 -0.81 9.32 -26.43
N ARG A 209 -1.90 9.92 -25.97
CA ARG A 209 -2.97 10.41 -26.88
C ARG A 209 -2.45 11.49 -27.83
N SER A 210 -1.65 12.43 -27.34
CA SER A 210 -1.02 13.46 -28.18
C SER A 210 -0.06 12.84 -29.21
N PHE A 211 0.72 11.86 -28.79
CA PHE A 211 1.67 11.14 -29.66
C PHE A 211 0.97 10.37 -30.78
N ARG A 212 -0.15 9.72 -30.49
CA ARG A 212 -0.98 8.97 -31.49
C ARG A 212 -1.70 9.86 -32.49
N TYR A 213 -1.96 11.12 -32.13
CA TYR A 213 -2.69 12.03 -32.99
C TYR A 213 -1.77 12.55 -34.11
N MET A 214 -1.86 11.92 -35.28
CA MET A 214 -1.22 12.39 -36.52
C MET A 214 -2.24 13.17 -37.33
N ASN A 215 -1.88 14.40 -37.76
CA ASN A 215 -2.68 15.16 -38.71
C ASN A 215 -2.70 14.44 -40.08
N SER A 216 -3.70 14.70 -40.88
CA SER A 216 -3.77 14.17 -42.26
C SER A 216 -2.55 14.45 -43.11
N GLN A 217 -1.85 15.56 -42.85
CA GLN A 217 -0.58 15.90 -43.53
C GLN A 217 0.60 15.08 -42.98
N ASP A 218 0.63 14.82 -41.65
CA ASP A 218 1.63 13.97 -41.00
C ASP A 218 1.47 12.52 -41.46
N ALA A 219 0.22 12.06 -41.63
CA ALA A 219 -0.10 10.73 -42.08
C ALA A 219 0.37 10.47 -43.54
N SER A 220 0.20 11.44 -44.43
CA SER A 220 0.66 11.33 -45.82
C SER A 220 2.20 11.21 -45.96
N ALA A 221 2.95 11.91 -45.12
CA ALA A 221 4.41 11.78 -45.08
C ALA A 221 4.87 10.48 -44.39
N ALA A 222 4.10 9.97 -43.44
CA ALA A 222 4.37 8.73 -42.71
C ALA A 222 3.96 7.46 -43.51
N GLU A 223 2.98 7.55 -44.44
CA GLU A 223 2.59 6.45 -45.31
C GLU A 223 3.72 6.01 -46.26
N GLU A 224 4.66 6.91 -46.60
CA GLU A 224 5.86 6.57 -47.33
C GLU A 224 6.98 5.96 -46.48
N ALA A 225 6.85 5.99 -45.14
CA ALA A 225 7.86 5.53 -44.19
C ALA A 225 7.29 4.43 -43.28
N SER A 226 7.31 3.19 -43.73
CA SER A 226 6.79 2.03 -43.03
C SER A 226 7.44 1.80 -41.65
N ASP A 227 8.70 2.22 -41.47
CA ASP A 227 9.44 2.14 -40.22
C ASP A 227 8.89 3.10 -39.14
N ILE A 228 8.39 4.27 -39.52
CA ILE A 228 7.74 5.24 -38.65
C ILE A 228 6.43 4.67 -38.11
N ILE A 229 5.57 4.14 -38.99
CA ILE A 229 4.30 3.55 -38.61
C ILE A 229 4.51 2.38 -37.66
N ALA A 230 5.46 1.51 -37.98
CA ALA A 230 5.81 0.36 -37.12
C ALA A 230 6.26 0.81 -35.72
N SER A 231 7.15 1.81 -35.65
CA SER A 231 7.68 2.35 -34.39
C SER A 231 6.59 3.02 -33.56
N VAL A 232 5.71 3.84 -34.16
CA VAL A 232 4.57 4.47 -33.47
C VAL A 232 3.61 3.42 -32.94
N SER A 233 3.30 2.39 -33.73
CA SER A 233 2.45 1.28 -33.32
C SER A 233 3.05 0.51 -32.15
N GLN A 234 4.35 0.19 -32.20
CA GLN A 234 5.06 -0.54 -31.16
C GLN A 234 5.08 0.24 -29.85
N ILE A 235 5.50 1.52 -29.88
CA ILE A 235 5.53 2.39 -28.68
C ILE A 235 4.13 2.52 -28.07
N THR A 236 3.11 2.71 -28.92
CA THR A 236 1.72 2.81 -28.49
C THR A 236 1.28 1.55 -27.76
N THR A 237 1.47 0.39 -28.36
CA THR A 237 1.05 -0.91 -27.79
C THR A 237 1.74 -1.19 -26.46
N LEU A 238 3.06 -0.99 -26.38
CA LEU A 238 3.81 -1.20 -25.15
C LEU A 238 3.38 -0.24 -24.04
N THR A 239 3.12 1.04 -24.39
CA THR A 239 2.68 2.04 -23.42
C THR A 239 1.26 1.77 -22.93
N GLU A 240 0.36 1.29 -23.80
CA GLU A 240 -0.98 0.86 -23.39
C GLU A 240 -0.94 -0.34 -22.43
N GLN A 241 -0.09 -1.33 -22.69
CA GLN A 241 0.13 -2.46 -21.79
C GLN A 241 0.66 -2.01 -20.42
N LEU A 242 1.60 -1.07 -20.41
CA LEU A 242 2.11 -0.45 -19.19
C LEU A 242 1.00 0.26 -18.40
N LEU A 243 0.15 1.03 -19.09
CA LEU A 243 -0.99 1.75 -18.48
C LEU A 243 -2.06 0.80 -17.90
N VAL A 244 -2.27 -0.37 -18.51
CA VAL A 244 -3.15 -1.42 -17.96
C VAL A 244 -2.58 -1.94 -16.65
N LYS A 245 -1.30 -2.35 -16.63
CA LYS A 245 -0.65 -2.84 -15.41
C LYS A 245 -0.62 -1.80 -14.29
N LEU A 246 -0.37 -0.52 -14.61
CA LEU A 246 -0.45 0.57 -13.64
C LEU A 246 -1.86 0.76 -13.10
N GLY A 247 -2.89 0.53 -13.93
CA GLY A 247 -4.29 0.60 -13.52
C GLY A 247 -4.74 -0.55 -12.64
N GLU A 248 -4.05 -1.69 -12.71
CA GLU A 248 -4.30 -2.88 -11.88
C GLU A 248 -3.65 -2.80 -10.50
N ILE A 249 -2.77 -1.79 -10.26
CA ILE A 249 -2.20 -1.56 -8.93
C ILE A 249 -3.30 -1.05 -8.00
N GLU A 250 -3.77 -1.91 -7.13
CA GLU A 250 -4.66 -1.53 -6.04
C GLU A 250 -3.85 -1.11 -4.79
N PRO A 251 -4.40 -0.23 -3.95
CA PRO A 251 -3.80 0.13 -2.68
C PRO A 251 -3.75 -1.09 -1.75
N GLU A 252 -2.64 -1.80 -1.77
CA GLU A 252 -2.38 -2.93 -0.87
C GLU A 252 -1.26 -2.58 0.11
N PRO A 253 -1.57 -2.44 1.42
CA PRO A 253 -0.56 -2.14 2.44
C PRO A 253 0.48 -3.26 2.62
N VAL A 254 0.10 -4.50 2.30
CA VAL A 254 0.96 -5.70 2.36
C VAL A 254 0.90 -6.47 1.04
N GLY A 255 1.79 -7.42 0.84
CA GLY A 255 1.85 -8.23 -0.38
C GLY A 255 2.89 -7.72 -1.39
N LYS A 256 2.99 -8.37 -2.53
CA LYS A 256 3.94 -8.02 -3.59
C LYS A 256 3.30 -7.00 -4.54
N LEU A 257 3.92 -5.84 -4.66
CA LEU A 257 3.58 -4.89 -5.71
C LEU A 257 4.39 -5.22 -6.97
N PRO A 258 3.79 -5.20 -8.18
CA PRO A 258 4.47 -5.56 -9.43
C PRO A 258 5.37 -4.43 -9.96
N LEU A 259 5.96 -3.61 -9.07
CA LEU A 259 6.73 -2.41 -9.43
C LEU A 259 7.93 -2.74 -10.30
N ARG A 260 8.65 -3.84 -10.01
CA ARG A 260 9.81 -4.27 -10.78
C ARG A 260 9.47 -4.61 -12.23
N GLU A 261 8.36 -5.31 -12.45
CA GLU A 261 7.90 -5.64 -13.80
C GLU A 261 7.49 -4.40 -14.58
N ILE A 262 6.81 -3.46 -13.90
CA ILE A 262 6.38 -2.19 -14.47
C ILE A 262 7.59 -1.31 -14.80
N THR A 263 8.58 -1.25 -13.90
CA THR A 263 9.86 -0.55 -14.14
C THR A 263 10.60 -1.12 -15.35
N SER A 264 10.72 -2.45 -15.43
CA SER A 264 11.37 -3.13 -16.56
C SER A 264 10.66 -2.84 -17.89
N GLN A 265 9.33 -2.82 -17.89
CA GLN A 265 8.56 -2.48 -19.07
C GLN A 265 8.73 -1.00 -19.47
N ALA A 266 8.77 -0.10 -18.48
CA ALA A 266 9.06 1.32 -18.74
C ALA A 266 10.48 1.51 -19.35
N ASP A 267 11.49 0.79 -18.85
CA ASP A 267 12.84 0.79 -19.42
C ASP A 267 12.85 0.33 -20.88
N GLN A 268 12.10 -0.72 -21.19
CA GLN A 268 11.97 -1.21 -22.58
C GLN A 268 11.34 -0.16 -23.48
N ILE A 269 10.28 0.52 -23.05
CA ILE A 269 9.60 1.55 -23.84
C ILE A 269 10.54 2.75 -24.07
N VAL A 270 11.26 3.18 -23.03
CA VAL A 270 12.24 4.28 -23.17
C VAL A 270 13.28 3.96 -24.22
N LYS A 271 13.82 2.73 -24.23
CA LYS A 271 14.80 2.29 -25.22
C LYS A 271 14.23 2.30 -26.65
N VAL A 272 13.03 1.73 -26.84
CA VAL A 272 12.36 1.74 -28.17
C VAL A 272 12.08 3.17 -28.63
N ALA A 273 11.72 4.07 -27.73
CA ALA A 273 11.47 5.47 -28.03
C ALA A 273 12.77 6.22 -28.40
N GLU A 274 13.91 5.88 -27.78
CA GLU A 274 15.24 6.41 -28.13
C GLU A 274 15.67 5.93 -29.53
N ASP A 275 15.48 4.66 -29.85
CA ASP A 275 15.76 4.11 -31.18
C ASP A 275 14.88 4.79 -32.24
N PHE A 276 13.61 5.03 -31.94
CA PHE A 276 12.70 5.74 -32.84
C PHE A 276 13.08 7.20 -33.04
N GLU A 277 13.58 7.89 -32.01
CA GLU A 277 14.08 9.25 -32.13
C GLU A 277 15.20 9.34 -33.19
N GLN A 278 16.10 8.34 -33.23
CA GLN A 278 17.16 8.29 -34.26
C GLN A 278 16.60 8.12 -35.70
N ILE A 279 15.51 7.37 -35.84
CA ILE A 279 14.80 7.22 -37.11
C ILE A 279 14.21 8.57 -37.53
N LEU A 280 13.51 9.26 -36.63
CA LEU A 280 12.93 10.57 -36.91
C LEU A 280 13.98 11.64 -37.31
N VAL A 281 15.12 11.66 -36.63
CA VAL A 281 16.21 12.59 -36.96
C VAL A 281 16.71 12.34 -38.39
N ARG A 282 16.83 11.10 -38.84
CA ARG A 282 17.24 10.77 -40.22
C ARG A 282 16.20 11.23 -41.23
N HIS A 283 14.92 10.97 -41.01
CA HIS A 283 13.85 11.44 -41.91
C HIS A 283 13.73 12.96 -41.93
N GLU A 284 13.91 13.63 -40.79
CA GLU A 284 13.94 15.09 -40.70
C GLU A 284 15.07 15.71 -41.60
N GLN A 285 16.28 15.13 -41.53
CA GLN A 285 17.43 15.60 -42.35
C GLN A 285 17.19 15.37 -43.83
N VAL A 286 16.60 14.24 -44.22
CA VAL A 286 16.27 13.97 -45.64
C VAL A 286 15.21 14.95 -46.14
N PHE A 287 14.16 15.21 -45.38
CA PHE A 287 13.12 16.18 -45.74
C PHE A 287 13.67 17.58 -45.92
N ASP A 288 14.47 18.09 -44.97
CA ASP A 288 15.08 19.42 -45.02
C ASP A 288 16.07 19.53 -46.21
N SER A 289 16.77 18.45 -46.60
CA SER A 289 17.69 18.43 -47.76
C SER A 289 16.94 18.48 -49.09
N GLN A 290 15.77 17.88 -49.20
CA GLN A 290 14.92 17.88 -50.38
C GLN A 290 14.26 19.26 -50.60
N GLU A 291 13.81 19.95 -49.56
CA GLU A 291 13.28 21.31 -49.64
C GLU A 291 14.35 22.33 -49.98
N GLY A 292 15.58 22.17 -49.49
CA GLY A 292 16.70 23.04 -49.80
C GLY A 292 17.13 23.00 -51.28
N ASN A 293 16.82 21.91 -52.02
CA ASN A 293 17.13 21.74 -53.45
C ASN A 293 15.97 22.11 -54.39
N SER A 294 14.77 22.39 -53.90
CA SER A 294 13.66 22.82 -54.73
C SER A 294 13.80 24.31 -55.07
N ASP A 295 13.76 24.57 -56.37
CA ASP A 295 14.03 25.81 -57.10
C ASP A 295 13.50 27.08 -56.38
N LYS A 296 14.38 28.07 -56.16
CA LYS A 296 14.13 29.38 -55.52
C LYS A 296 13.11 30.28 -56.26
N SER A 297 12.41 29.78 -57.26
CA SER A 297 11.50 30.55 -58.14
C SER A 297 10.02 30.48 -57.73
N LYS A 298 9.64 29.70 -56.74
CA LYS A 298 8.23 29.61 -56.27
C LYS A 298 7.98 30.51 -55.08
N THR A 299 7.12 31.50 -55.33
CA THR A 299 6.48 32.44 -54.41
C THR A 299 6.43 32.03 -52.95
N ARG A 300 6.69 32.98 -52.06
CA ARG A 300 6.61 33.02 -50.60
C ARG A 300 5.30 32.50 -49.95
N SER A 301 4.70 31.44 -50.46
CA SER A 301 3.47 30.85 -49.94
C SER A 301 3.71 29.41 -49.53
N ALA A 302 3.62 29.20 -48.23
CA ALA A 302 3.65 27.92 -47.50
C ALA A 302 5.07 27.34 -47.27
N TYR A 303 5.75 27.82 -46.26
CA TYR A 303 6.72 27.01 -45.52
C TYR A 303 5.96 25.75 -45.02
N ARG A 304 6.21 24.63 -45.64
CA ARG A 304 5.61 23.35 -45.20
C ARG A 304 6.34 22.94 -43.91
N GLU A 305 5.64 23.02 -42.80
CA GLU A 305 6.21 22.59 -41.50
C GLU A 305 6.70 21.15 -41.64
N ASN A 306 7.93 20.87 -41.19
CA ASN A 306 8.49 19.52 -41.27
C ASN A 306 7.70 18.60 -40.30
N PRO A 307 6.92 17.59 -40.78
CA PRO A 307 6.05 16.76 -39.96
C PRO A 307 6.83 15.91 -38.96
N PHE A 308 8.08 15.56 -39.30
CA PHE A 308 8.95 14.77 -38.42
C PHE A 308 9.39 15.55 -37.17
N ARG A 309 9.52 16.90 -37.25
CA ARG A 309 9.77 17.73 -36.06
C ARG A 309 8.62 17.73 -35.08
N THR A 310 7.38 17.80 -35.57
CA THR A 310 6.20 17.75 -34.74
C THR A 310 6.08 16.40 -34.04
N LEU A 311 6.30 15.29 -34.76
CA LEU A 311 6.27 13.95 -34.20
C LEU A 311 7.39 13.75 -33.18
N ARG A 312 8.61 14.24 -33.44
CA ARG A 312 9.74 14.20 -32.52
C ARG A 312 9.46 14.97 -31.23
N TYR A 313 8.83 16.16 -31.33
CA TYR A 313 8.42 16.91 -30.13
C TYR A 313 7.42 16.13 -29.26
N ARG A 314 6.42 15.49 -29.87
CA ARG A 314 5.44 14.65 -29.18
C ARG A 314 6.11 13.42 -28.56
N LEU A 315 7.03 12.80 -29.29
CA LEU A 315 7.83 11.69 -28.77
C LEU A 315 8.64 12.12 -27.53
N TRP A 316 9.27 13.28 -27.59
CA TRP A 316 10.03 13.83 -26.46
C TRP A 316 9.16 14.07 -25.23
N ALA A 317 7.94 14.61 -25.41
CA ALA A 317 6.99 14.78 -24.30
C ALA A 317 6.60 13.42 -23.66
N LEU A 318 6.34 12.40 -24.48
CA LEU A 318 6.05 11.04 -24.02
C LEU A 318 7.26 10.42 -23.31
N GLN A 319 8.47 10.56 -23.86
CA GLN A 319 9.70 10.09 -23.23
C GLN A 319 9.96 10.74 -21.88
N ARG A 320 9.66 12.03 -21.72
CA ARG A 320 9.81 12.74 -20.46
C ARG A 320 8.92 12.11 -19.39
N GLU A 321 7.62 11.91 -19.65
CA GLU A 321 6.70 11.28 -18.72
C GLU A 321 7.10 9.83 -18.38
N LEU A 322 7.59 9.09 -19.38
CA LEU A 322 8.10 7.72 -19.16
C LEU A 322 9.35 7.70 -18.27
N ARG A 323 10.28 8.63 -18.46
CA ARG A 323 11.49 8.74 -17.63
C ARG A 323 11.15 9.15 -16.19
N GLU A 324 10.24 10.10 -16.00
CA GLU A 324 9.78 10.52 -14.69
C GLU A 324 9.03 9.39 -13.95
N LEU A 325 8.16 8.65 -14.66
CA LEU A 325 7.51 7.46 -14.11
C LEU A 325 8.53 6.40 -13.71
N ARG A 326 9.46 6.09 -14.60
CA ARG A 326 10.53 5.10 -14.37
C ARG A 326 11.36 5.44 -13.13
N GLU A 327 11.75 6.71 -12.98
CA GLU A 327 12.53 7.18 -11.84
C GLU A 327 11.75 7.05 -10.54
N SER A 328 10.50 7.48 -10.53
CA SER A 328 9.60 7.30 -9.37
C SER A 328 9.44 5.82 -9.00
N LEU A 329 9.29 4.93 -9.99
CA LEU A 329 9.15 3.49 -9.76
C LEU A 329 10.43 2.86 -9.22
N ARG A 330 11.60 3.22 -9.75
CA ARG A 330 12.89 2.67 -9.28
C ARG A 330 13.16 2.99 -7.81
N HIS A 331 12.89 4.22 -7.38
CA HIS A 331 13.01 4.62 -5.98
C HIS A 331 12.00 3.86 -5.10
N ALA A 332 10.76 3.77 -5.56
CA ALA A 332 9.69 3.13 -4.81
C ALA A 332 9.84 1.60 -4.71
N GLU A 333 10.40 0.93 -5.72
CA GLU A 333 10.45 -0.54 -5.82
C GLU A 333 11.11 -1.19 -4.60
N HIS A 334 12.30 -0.72 -4.23
CA HIS A 334 13.06 -1.28 -3.11
C HIS A 334 12.42 -0.92 -1.78
N VAL A 335 12.02 0.32 -1.62
CA VAL A 335 11.47 0.87 -0.38
C VAL A 335 10.09 0.27 -0.08
N ALA A 336 9.18 0.25 -1.05
CA ALA A 336 7.83 -0.29 -0.87
C ALA A 336 7.81 -1.82 -0.61
N SER A 337 8.82 -2.54 -1.12
CA SER A 337 8.93 -4.00 -0.95
C SER A 337 9.55 -4.40 0.37
N SER A 338 10.23 -3.49 1.07
CA SER A 338 10.88 -3.75 2.36
C SER A 338 9.98 -3.41 3.53
N THR A 339 10.30 -3.99 4.69
CA THR A 339 9.77 -3.61 6.02
C THR A 339 10.84 -2.99 6.91
N LEU A 340 12.08 -2.86 6.42
CA LEU A 340 13.19 -2.30 7.16
C LEU A 340 13.94 -1.27 6.30
N LEU A 341 14.07 -0.04 6.82
CA LEU A 341 14.75 1.08 6.20
C LEU A 341 15.88 1.58 7.09
N LEU A 342 17.06 1.78 6.52
CA LEU A 342 18.23 2.34 7.21
C LEU A 342 18.52 3.75 6.70
N LEU A 343 18.16 4.75 7.50
CA LEU A 343 18.41 6.16 7.23
C LEU A 343 19.80 6.55 7.73
N THR A 344 20.71 6.83 6.82
CA THR A 344 22.06 7.26 7.13
C THR A 344 22.31 8.70 6.69
N GLY A 345 23.32 9.33 7.25
CA GLY A 345 23.74 10.69 6.89
C GLY A 345 24.68 11.26 7.94
N ASP A 346 25.39 12.32 7.60
CA ASP A 346 26.37 12.94 8.47
C ASP A 346 25.74 13.68 9.65
N ALA A 347 26.57 14.12 10.59
CA ALA A 347 26.11 14.92 11.72
C ALA A 347 25.52 16.24 11.23
N GLY A 348 24.34 16.62 11.74
CA GLY A 348 23.70 17.90 11.40
C GLY A 348 22.93 17.93 10.08
N THR A 349 22.82 16.82 9.32
CA THR A 349 22.05 16.77 8.07
C THR A 349 20.54 16.87 8.25
N GLY A 350 20.00 16.87 9.45
CA GLY A 350 18.57 17.03 9.69
C GLY A 350 17.76 15.72 9.84
N LYS A 351 18.41 14.55 10.01
CA LYS A 351 17.70 13.25 10.16
C LYS A 351 16.62 13.27 11.26
N THR A 352 16.94 13.79 12.44
CA THR A 352 15.99 13.94 13.55
C THR A 352 14.81 14.82 13.13
N HIS A 353 15.09 15.96 12.47
CA HIS A 353 14.06 16.86 11.95
C HIS A 353 13.13 16.14 10.98
N LEU A 354 13.69 15.44 9.99
CA LEU A 354 12.95 14.66 9.00
C LEU A 354 12.04 13.63 9.66
N LEU A 355 12.54 12.83 10.62
CA LEU A 355 11.74 11.80 11.28
C LEU A 355 10.62 12.40 12.13
N CYS A 356 10.88 13.50 12.84
CA CYS A 356 9.85 14.23 13.59
C CYS A 356 8.73 14.75 12.67
N ASP A 357 9.11 15.30 11.53
CA ASP A 357 8.19 15.85 10.55
C ASP A 357 7.31 14.79 9.90
N ILE A 358 7.93 13.67 9.49
CA ILE A 358 7.22 12.51 8.95
C ILE A 358 6.26 11.94 10.00
N ALA A 359 6.71 11.79 11.27
CA ALA A 359 5.86 11.29 12.34
C ALA A 359 4.64 12.18 12.54
N LYS A 360 4.86 13.51 12.62
CA LYS A 360 3.80 14.50 12.80
C LYS A 360 2.77 14.42 11.67
N LYS A 361 3.21 14.53 10.43
CA LYS A 361 2.36 14.47 9.24
C LYS A 361 1.54 13.18 9.18
N ARG A 362 2.16 12.04 9.44
CA ARG A 362 1.49 10.73 9.43
C ARG A 362 0.41 10.63 10.51
N ILE A 363 0.69 11.10 11.73
CA ILE A 363 -0.27 11.07 12.84
C ILE A 363 -1.43 12.04 12.59
N GLU A 364 -1.17 13.24 12.05
CA GLU A 364 -2.20 14.18 11.61
C GLU A 364 -3.15 13.56 10.58
N GLU A 365 -2.62 12.69 9.72
CA GLU A 365 -3.39 11.92 8.73
C GLU A 365 -3.95 10.59 9.28
N SER A 366 -3.95 10.42 10.61
CA SER A 366 -4.44 9.21 11.30
C SER A 366 -3.72 7.92 10.89
N ARG A 367 -2.43 8.02 10.53
CA ARG A 367 -1.58 6.88 10.20
C ARG A 367 -0.74 6.48 11.40
N PRO A 368 -0.86 5.25 11.92
CA PRO A 368 -0.14 4.79 13.10
C PRO A 368 1.37 4.97 12.94
N THR A 369 1.97 5.73 13.85
CA THR A 369 3.40 6.02 13.79
C THR A 369 3.97 6.23 15.18
N VAL A 370 5.09 5.57 15.47
CA VAL A 370 5.82 5.65 16.74
C VAL A 370 7.23 6.13 16.45
N LEU A 371 7.66 7.16 17.19
CA LEU A 371 9.02 7.68 17.15
C LEU A 371 9.72 7.41 18.49
N LEU A 372 10.73 6.55 18.49
CA LEU A 372 11.59 6.26 19.61
C LEU A 372 12.88 7.08 19.49
N MET A 373 13.30 7.66 20.59
CA MET A 373 14.50 8.48 20.64
C MET A 373 15.67 7.66 21.20
N GLY A 374 16.72 7.46 20.39
CA GLY A 374 17.91 6.69 20.76
C GLY A 374 18.58 7.18 22.04
N GLN A 375 18.55 8.49 22.29
CA GLN A 375 19.09 9.08 23.53
C GLN A 375 18.36 8.65 24.82
N ARG A 376 17.17 8.04 24.72
CA ARG A 376 16.40 7.50 25.85
C ARG A 376 16.69 6.02 26.14
N PHE A 377 17.55 5.38 25.37
CA PHE A 377 18.11 4.06 25.67
C PHE A 377 19.39 4.28 26.51
N VAL A 378 19.20 4.34 27.82
CA VAL A 378 20.24 4.83 28.74
C VAL A 378 20.90 3.75 29.62
N SER A 379 20.30 2.57 29.67
CA SER A 379 20.76 1.44 30.48
C SER A 379 21.13 0.23 29.65
N ASP A 380 21.70 -0.79 30.24
CA ASP A 380 21.99 -2.08 29.63
C ASP A 380 20.79 -3.05 29.76
N GLU A 381 19.62 -2.55 30.20
CA GLU A 381 18.37 -3.32 30.18
C GLU A 381 17.98 -3.68 28.75
N GLU A 382 17.18 -4.74 28.65
CA GLU A 382 16.65 -5.23 27.38
C GLU A 382 15.98 -4.09 26.61
N PRO A 383 16.30 -3.87 25.30
CA PRO A 383 15.82 -2.73 24.54
C PRO A 383 14.30 -2.59 24.46
N TRP A 384 13.56 -3.72 24.45
CA TRP A 384 12.10 -3.68 24.46
C TRP A 384 11.54 -3.08 25.75
N THR A 385 12.12 -3.39 26.90
CA THR A 385 11.73 -2.79 28.18
C THR A 385 11.84 -1.27 28.11
N GLN A 386 12.97 -0.75 27.59
CA GLN A 386 13.20 0.69 27.45
C GLN A 386 12.28 1.32 26.39
N ALA A 387 12.03 0.63 25.27
CA ALA A 387 11.11 1.10 24.23
C ALA A 387 9.67 1.23 24.75
N LEU A 388 9.16 0.19 25.41
CA LEU A 388 7.82 0.22 26.01
C LEU A 388 7.69 1.26 27.12
N GLN A 389 8.76 1.50 27.87
CA GLN A 389 8.81 2.58 28.86
C GLN A 389 8.73 3.97 28.23
N GLN A 390 9.41 4.21 27.08
CA GLN A 390 9.28 5.47 26.32
C GLN A 390 7.85 5.72 25.87
N LEU A 391 7.10 4.65 25.60
CA LEU A 391 5.72 4.69 25.12
C LEU A 391 4.67 4.67 26.24
N ASP A 392 5.08 4.64 27.50
CA ASP A 392 4.18 4.47 28.66
C ASP A 392 3.35 3.19 28.60
N LEU A 393 3.97 2.09 28.13
CA LEU A 393 3.35 0.78 27.93
C LEU A 393 4.06 -0.33 28.74
N ARG A 394 4.49 -0.03 29.97
CA ARG A 394 5.29 -0.95 30.81
C ARG A 394 4.59 -2.28 31.14
N ASN A 395 3.29 -2.33 30.97
CA ASN A 395 2.46 -3.51 31.24
C ASN A 395 2.17 -4.37 29.99
N LEU A 396 2.76 -4.04 28.84
CA LEU A 396 2.66 -4.85 27.65
C LEU A 396 3.95 -5.62 27.37
N SER A 397 3.81 -6.80 26.75
CA SER A 397 4.95 -7.48 26.12
C SER A 397 5.26 -6.89 24.74
N ALA A 398 6.42 -7.22 24.19
CA ALA A 398 6.79 -6.82 22.82
C ALA A 398 5.78 -7.37 21.79
N GLU A 399 5.34 -8.63 21.96
CA GLU A 399 4.34 -9.27 21.09
C GLU A 399 2.99 -8.54 21.14
N GLU A 400 2.53 -8.21 22.33
CA GLU A 400 1.25 -7.49 22.52
C GLU A 400 1.31 -6.11 21.87
N PHE A 401 2.44 -5.39 22.02
CA PHE A 401 2.64 -4.08 21.37
C PHE A 401 2.65 -4.20 19.86
N VAL A 402 3.46 -5.11 19.30
CA VAL A 402 3.56 -5.32 17.84
C VAL A 402 2.21 -5.72 17.27
N GLY A 403 1.50 -6.66 17.90
CA GLY A 403 0.18 -7.09 17.47
C GLY A 403 -0.89 -5.99 17.55
N ALA A 404 -0.84 -5.12 18.59
CA ALA A 404 -1.76 -3.99 18.70
C ALA A 404 -1.46 -2.90 17.63
N LEU A 405 -0.19 -2.65 17.38
CA LEU A 405 0.24 -1.72 16.32
C LEU A 405 -0.13 -2.24 14.92
N GLU A 406 -0.02 -3.56 14.71
CA GLU A 406 -0.48 -4.21 13.49
C GLU A 406 -2.00 -4.05 13.31
N ALA A 407 -2.79 -4.26 14.36
CA ALA A 407 -4.23 -4.05 14.32
C ALA A 407 -4.59 -2.60 13.99
N ALA A 408 -3.86 -1.63 14.55
CA ALA A 408 -4.01 -0.21 14.21
C ALA A 408 -3.66 0.06 12.73
N ALA A 409 -2.60 -0.56 12.20
CA ALA A 409 -2.19 -0.44 10.80
C ALA A 409 -3.27 -1.00 9.85
N GLN A 410 -3.82 -2.17 10.17
CA GLN A 410 -4.91 -2.79 9.42
C GLN A 410 -6.15 -1.90 9.41
N ALA A 411 -6.52 -1.32 10.55
CA ALA A 411 -7.64 -0.40 10.66
C ALA A 411 -7.42 0.90 9.85
N ALA A 412 -6.17 1.39 9.79
CA ALA A 412 -5.81 2.57 9.01
C ALA A 412 -5.62 2.30 7.51
N GLY A 413 -5.59 1.02 7.08
CA GLY A 413 -5.38 0.64 5.69
C GLY A 413 -4.00 1.01 5.13
N CYS A 414 -2.98 1.15 6.00
CA CYS A 414 -1.60 1.46 5.61
C CYS A 414 -0.62 0.82 6.61
N ARG A 415 0.66 0.74 6.26
CA ARG A 415 1.67 0.28 7.23
C ARG A 415 1.82 1.28 8.38
N ALA A 416 1.87 0.76 9.61
CA ALA A 416 2.38 1.53 10.74
C ALA A 416 3.90 1.71 10.60
N LEU A 417 4.45 2.81 11.10
CA LEU A 417 5.89 3.02 11.15
C LEU A 417 6.40 3.06 12.60
N VAL A 418 7.45 2.30 12.87
CA VAL A 418 8.26 2.40 14.07
C VAL A 418 9.61 3.00 13.67
N MET A 419 9.87 4.22 14.10
CA MET A 419 11.08 4.94 13.74
C MET A 419 11.95 5.08 14.98
N ILE A 420 13.25 4.73 14.87
CA ILE A 420 14.22 4.86 15.95
C ILE A 420 15.29 5.85 15.52
N ASP A 421 15.24 7.05 16.07
CA ASP A 421 16.21 8.10 15.77
C ASP A 421 17.49 7.93 16.56
N ALA A 422 18.61 8.29 15.95
CA ALA A 422 19.91 8.45 16.60
C ALA A 422 20.37 7.22 17.43
N LEU A 423 20.37 6.03 16.82
CA LEU A 423 20.83 4.78 17.42
C LEU A 423 22.26 4.89 18.03
N ASN A 424 23.07 5.82 17.54
CA ASN A 424 24.43 6.05 18.02
C ASN A 424 24.53 6.89 19.31
N GLU A 425 23.42 7.33 19.89
CA GLU A 425 23.40 8.18 21.11
C GLU A 425 23.24 7.36 22.40
N ALA A 426 23.57 7.97 23.52
CA ALA A 426 23.51 7.40 24.87
C ALA A 426 24.15 5.99 24.97
N ALA A 427 23.44 4.99 25.52
CA ALA A 427 23.92 3.62 25.62
C ALA A 427 23.78 2.84 24.28
N GLY A 428 23.19 3.42 23.24
CA GLY A 428 22.91 2.75 21.98
C GLY A 428 24.13 2.13 21.31
N ARG A 429 25.32 2.75 21.44
CA ARG A 429 26.58 2.19 20.90
C ARG A 429 26.95 0.83 21.50
N ARG A 430 26.50 0.54 22.72
CA ARG A 430 26.76 -0.73 23.41
C ARG A 430 25.63 -1.74 23.21
N ILE A 431 24.39 -1.25 23.19
CA ILE A 431 23.19 -2.08 23.17
C ILE A 431 22.93 -2.63 21.76
N TRP A 432 22.90 -1.77 20.75
CA TRP A 432 22.43 -2.14 19.42
C TRP A 432 23.30 -3.17 18.69
N PRO A 433 24.64 -3.15 18.79
CA PRO A 433 25.45 -4.17 18.11
C PRO A 433 25.10 -5.61 18.49
N THR A 434 24.59 -5.83 19.70
CA THR A 434 24.27 -7.17 20.22
C THR A 434 22.78 -7.47 20.27
N HIS A 435 21.94 -6.45 20.37
CA HIS A 435 20.50 -6.65 20.60
C HIS A 435 19.60 -6.26 19.41
N LEU A 436 20.13 -5.58 18.39
CA LEU A 436 19.28 -5.04 17.31
C LEU A 436 18.57 -6.14 16.53
N SER A 437 19.26 -7.24 16.20
CA SER A 437 18.63 -8.36 15.47
C SER A 437 17.50 -8.98 16.28
N ALA A 438 17.70 -9.21 17.58
CA ALA A 438 16.66 -9.74 18.47
C ALA A 438 15.49 -8.76 18.63
N PHE A 439 15.77 -7.46 18.72
CA PHE A 439 14.74 -6.42 18.78
C PHE A 439 13.88 -6.40 17.51
N LEU A 440 14.50 -6.53 16.34
CA LEU A 440 13.83 -6.51 15.05
C LEU A 440 13.03 -7.79 14.76
N ALA A 441 13.39 -8.93 15.34
CA ALA A 441 12.74 -10.22 15.10
C ALA A 441 11.24 -10.21 15.43
N TYR A 442 10.80 -9.37 16.37
CA TYR A 442 9.37 -9.21 16.70
C TYR A 442 8.54 -8.60 15.56
N PHE A 443 9.16 -7.77 14.70
CA PHE A 443 8.49 -7.14 13.57
C PHE A 443 8.47 -8.02 12.31
N GLU A 444 9.34 -9.03 12.22
CA GLU A 444 9.49 -9.86 11.01
C GLU A 444 8.21 -10.61 10.62
N ARG A 445 7.38 -10.91 11.61
CA ARG A 445 6.10 -11.61 11.41
C ARG A 445 4.95 -10.68 11.03
N SER A 446 5.17 -9.36 11.08
CA SER A 446 4.15 -8.36 10.80
C SER A 446 4.50 -7.50 9.58
N PRO A 447 4.07 -7.88 8.37
CA PRO A 447 4.31 -7.09 7.16
C PRO A 447 3.57 -5.74 7.16
N TRP A 448 2.68 -5.52 8.14
CA TRP A 448 1.96 -4.27 8.35
C TRP A 448 2.77 -3.21 9.09
N ILE A 449 3.97 -3.53 9.53
CA ILE A 449 4.83 -2.59 10.25
C ILE A 449 6.12 -2.39 9.46
N GLY A 450 6.44 -1.13 9.20
CA GLY A 450 7.74 -0.71 8.68
C GLY A 450 8.61 -0.16 9.80
N VAL A 451 9.86 -0.60 9.88
CA VAL A 451 10.84 -0.12 10.86
C VAL A 451 11.87 0.77 10.17
N VAL A 452 12.10 1.95 10.71
CA VAL A 452 13.10 2.90 10.23
C VAL A 452 14.18 3.07 11.30
N LEU A 453 15.40 2.76 10.94
CA LEU A 453 16.58 2.94 11.81
C LEU A 453 17.37 4.15 11.33
N ALA A 454 17.60 5.14 12.21
CA ALA A 454 18.42 6.29 11.86
C ALA A 454 19.76 6.28 12.65
N VAL A 455 20.85 6.39 11.91
CA VAL A 455 22.20 6.39 12.45
C VAL A 455 23.08 7.37 11.69
N ARG A 456 24.14 7.90 12.33
CA ARG A 456 25.16 8.66 11.60
C ARG A 456 26.01 7.73 10.74
N SER A 457 26.35 8.15 9.53
CA SER A 457 27.15 7.36 8.59
C SER A 457 28.45 6.82 9.20
N SER A 458 29.11 7.61 10.04
CA SER A 458 30.35 7.20 10.73
C SER A 458 30.19 6.11 11.79
N PHE A 459 28.97 5.76 12.17
CA PHE A 459 28.66 4.73 13.17
C PHE A 459 27.88 3.54 12.59
N GLU A 460 27.51 3.58 11.32
CA GLU A 460 26.71 2.55 10.68
C GLU A 460 27.30 1.15 10.87
N GLU A 461 28.55 0.97 10.48
CA GLU A 461 29.24 -0.33 10.57
C GLU A 461 29.49 -0.81 12.00
N VAL A 462 29.58 0.12 12.94
CA VAL A 462 29.86 -0.19 14.35
C VAL A 462 28.60 -0.59 15.10
N ILE A 463 27.44 -0.01 14.73
CA ILE A 463 26.19 -0.13 15.49
C ILE A 463 25.22 -1.11 14.85
N ILE A 464 25.14 -1.10 13.51
CA ILE A 464 24.21 -1.94 12.79
C ILE A 464 24.88 -3.25 12.40
N PRO A 465 24.41 -4.40 12.91
CA PRO A 465 24.93 -5.71 12.51
C PRO A 465 24.87 -5.91 10.99
N GLU A 466 25.86 -6.60 10.44
CA GLU A 466 25.95 -6.82 8.98
C GLU A 466 24.70 -7.49 8.41
N GLU A 467 24.13 -8.46 9.10
CA GLU A 467 22.88 -9.13 8.70
C GLU A 467 21.70 -8.18 8.61
N VAL A 468 21.63 -7.17 9.50
CA VAL A 468 20.60 -6.12 9.48
C VAL A 468 20.84 -5.16 8.32
N ARG A 469 22.10 -4.74 8.07
CA ARG A 469 22.47 -3.89 6.93
C ARG A 469 22.11 -4.53 5.59
N ASN A 470 22.39 -5.83 5.45
CA ASN A 470 22.11 -6.58 4.22
C ASN A 470 20.61 -6.72 3.92
N ARG A 471 19.74 -6.65 4.95
CA ARG A 471 18.27 -6.72 4.81
C ARG A 471 17.62 -5.35 4.67
N ALA A 472 18.24 -4.32 5.22
CA ALA A 472 17.68 -2.97 5.23
C ALA A 472 17.85 -2.30 3.86
N VAL A 473 16.84 -1.53 3.45
CA VAL A 473 17.00 -0.63 2.31
C VAL A 473 17.72 0.63 2.78
N PRO A 474 18.90 0.93 2.23
CA PRO A 474 19.62 2.14 2.61
C PRO A 474 19.00 3.38 1.98
N VAL A 475 18.77 4.39 2.80
CA VAL A 475 18.35 5.72 2.38
C VAL A 475 19.34 6.75 2.95
N ARG A 476 19.84 7.63 2.11
CA ARG A 476 20.84 8.62 2.51
C ARG A 476 20.19 10.01 2.58
N HIS A 477 20.45 10.69 3.70
CA HIS A 477 19.94 12.05 3.96
C HIS A 477 21.06 13.07 4.07
#